data_af6f050ee1b3d874712ab2212c33eefe
#
_entry.id   af6f050ee1b3d874712ab2212c33eefe
#
_cell.length_a   1.000
_cell.length_b   1.000
_cell.length_c   1.000
_cell.angle_alpha   90.00
_cell.angle_beta   90.00
_cell.angle_gamma   90.00
#
_symmetry.space_group_name_H-M   'P 1'
#
loop_
_entity.id
_entity.type
_entity.pdbx_description
1 polymer ?
#
loop_
_entity_poly.entity_id
_entity_poly.type
_entity_poly.pdbx_seq_one_letter_code
_entity_poly.pdbx_strand_id
1 'polypeptide(L)'
;KIIGRGYHKAFGTKHAEVNAIESLKNPVRDADLYVTLEPCAHFGNNPPCVDAIIKSKMFKKVIIAVADPNKKAMGGIDELKKANIEVECGDSQIEAKKINQRFFTFFEKKRPYIILKYARTQDGFIAHSDGSSKWITEEDARKDVHLTRSGCDGILVGRNTIEQDNPSLDSHGLGKDPRIVILSSKLLSSSLKVSKKNPLVFQTLNKKRPENNIKIILDNLF
;
A
#
# COMPACT_ATOMS: atom_id res chain seq x y z
N LYS A 1 -17.61 16.28 -20.89
CA LYS A 1 -18.29 14.97 -20.82
C LYS A 1 -17.24 13.88 -20.65
N ILE A 2 -17.40 12.97 -19.67
CA ILE A 2 -16.52 11.80 -19.54
C ILE A 2 -16.88 10.79 -20.62
N ILE A 3 -15.89 10.35 -21.40
CA ILE A 3 -16.05 9.45 -22.56
C ILE A 3 -15.36 8.09 -22.35
N GLY A 4 -14.36 8.01 -21.47
CA GLY A 4 -13.66 6.78 -21.09
C GLY A 4 -13.19 6.82 -19.66
N ARG A 5 -12.98 5.65 -19.05
CA ARG A 5 -12.44 5.48 -17.70
C ARG A 5 -11.58 4.23 -17.62
N GLY A 6 -10.54 4.29 -16.81
CA GLY A 6 -9.69 3.13 -16.54
C GLY A 6 -9.09 3.18 -15.14
N TYR A 7 -8.78 2.02 -14.60
CA TYR A 7 -8.03 1.86 -13.37
C TYR A 7 -7.10 0.65 -13.47
N HIS A 8 -6.04 0.63 -12.68
CA HIS A 8 -5.13 -0.51 -12.60
C HIS A 8 -5.76 -1.61 -11.76
N LYS A 9 -6.06 -2.75 -12.37
CA LYS A 9 -6.85 -3.83 -11.75
C LYS A 9 -6.04 -4.68 -10.78
N ALA A 10 -4.80 -5.01 -11.15
CA ALA A 10 -3.90 -5.85 -10.37
C ALA A 10 -2.46 -5.69 -10.85
N PHE A 11 -1.48 -6.01 -9.99
CA PHE A 11 -0.06 -6.00 -10.35
C PHE A 11 0.20 -6.82 -11.62
N GLY A 12 1.00 -6.26 -12.53
CA GLY A 12 1.36 -6.89 -13.80
C GLY A 12 0.31 -6.76 -14.92
N THR A 13 -0.90 -6.23 -14.63
CA THR A 13 -1.91 -5.94 -15.65
C THR A 13 -1.71 -4.55 -16.26
N LYS A 14 -2.49 -4.23 -17.31
CA LYS A 14 -2.48 -2.92 -17.97
C LYS A 14 -2.76 -1.79 -16.96
N HIS A 15 -2.04 -0.68 -17.10
CA HIS A 15 -2.25 0.50 -16.26
C HIS A 15 -3.56 1.22 -16.60
N ALA A 16 -3.94 2.16 -15.73
CA ALA A 16 -5.21 2.89 -15.82
C ALA A 16 -5.40 3.62 -17.15
N GLU A 17 -4.33 4.23 -17.66
CA GLU A 17 -4.33 5.01 -18.90
C GLU A 17 -4.67 4.11 -20.11
N VAL A 18 -4.02 2.96 -20.21
CA VAL A 18 -4.28 1.99 -21.28
C VAL A 18 -5.70 1.45 -21.18
N ASN A 19 -6.17 1.11 -19.97
CA ASN A 19 -7.54 0.67 -19.75
C ASN A 19 -8.56 1.77 -20.12
N ALA A 20 -8.24 3.05 -19.85
CA ALA A 20 -9.10 4.17 -20.22
C ALA A 20 -9.18 4.32 -21.75
N ILE A 21 -8.06 4.25 -22.47
CA ILE A 21 -8.01 4.30 -23.94
C ILE A 21 -8.84 3.15 -24.54
N GLU A 22 -8.65 1.94 -24.06
CA GLU A 22 -9.37 0.75 -24.54
C GLU A 22 -10.87 0.75 -24.20
N SER A 23 -11.29 1.53 -23.20
CA SER A 23 -12.71 1.68 -22.85
C SER A 23 -13.50 2.54 -23.82
N LEU A 24 -12.83 3.24 -24.73
CA LEU A 24 -13.48 4.12 -25.69
C LEU A 24 -14.20 3.30 -26.77
N LYS A 25 -15.46 3.60 -26.97
CA LYS A 25 -16.29 2.92 -28.01
C LYS A 25 -15.99 3.39 -29.44
N ASN A 26 -15.56 4.65 -29.58
CA ASN A 26 -15.26 5.27 -30.85
C ASN A 26 -13.94 6.04 -30.78
N PRO A 27 -13.18 6.15 -31.87
CA PRO A 27 -12.02 7.03 -31.94
C PRO A 27 -12.41 8.48 -31.62
N VAL A 28 -11.60 9.13 -30.78
CA VAL A 28 -11.77 10.54 -30.41
C VAL A 28 -10.54 11.32 -30.81
N ARG A 29 -10.66 12.63 -30.97
CA ARG A 29 -9.55 13.57 -31.15
C ARG A 29 -9.71 14.73 -30.18
N ASP A 30 -8.61 15.36 -29.88
CA ASP A 30 -8.54 16.56 -29.04
C ASP A 30 -9.17 16.38 -27.63
N ALA A 31 -9.12 15.15 -27.12
CA ALA A 31 -9.58 14.86 -25.76
C ALA A 31 -8.55 15.28 -24.72
N ASP A 32 -9.04 15.53 -23.51
CA ASP A 32 -8.19 15.72 -22.32
C ASP A 32 -8.12 14.40 -21.53
N LEU A 33 -6.92 14.02 -21.08
CA LEU A 33 -6.69 12.85 -20.25
C LEU A 33 -6.36 13.30 -18.82
N TYR A 34 -7.14 12.86 -17.84
CA TYR A 34 -6.90 13.10 -16.42
C TYR A 34 -6.32 11.86 -15.78
N VAL A 35 -5.17 11.97 -15.12
CA VAL A 35 -4.50 10.87 -14.44
C VAL A 35 -4.10 11.23 -13.03
N THR A 36 -4.20 10.28 -12.12
CA THR A 36 -3.88 10.49 -10.70
C THR A 36 -2.38 10.50 -10.42
N LEU A 37 -1.58 9.88 -11.29
CA LEU A 37 -0.12 9.79 -11.19
C LEU A 37 0.49 10.00 -12.58
N GLU A 38 1.71 10.54 -12.63
CA GLU A 38 2.46 10.69 -13.87
C GLU A 38 2.52 9.37 -14.66
N PRO A 39 2.14 9.37 -15.97
CA PRO A 39 2.25 8.19 -16.81
C PRO A 39 3.69 7.69 -16.92
N CYS A 40 3.90 6.40 -16.73
CA CYS A 40 5.24 5.82 -16.72
C CYS A 40 5.93 5.92 -18.10
N ALA A 41 7.25 6.22 -18.09
CA ALA A 41 8.10 6.33 -19.27
C ALA A 41 9.08 5.17 -19.44
N HIS A 42 9.01 4.14 -18.58
CA HIS A 42 9.93 2.99 -18.62
C HIS A 42 9.20 1.69 -18.96
N PHE A 43 9.93 0.74 -19.52
CA PHE A 43 9.49 -0.64 -19.66
C PHE A 43 9.58 -1.36 -18.32
N GLY A 44 8.44 -1.84 -17.83
CA GLY A 44 8.32 -2.73 -16.69
C GLY A 44 7.71 -4.06 -17.13
N ASN A 45 6.69 -4.52 -16.40
CA ASN A 45 5.88 -5.68 -16.84
C ASN A 45 5.02 -5.34 -18.07
N ASN A 46 4.77 -4.06 -18.29
CA ASN A 46 4.02 -3.52 -19.42
C ASN A 46 4.84 -2.47 -20.17
N PRO A 47 4.53 -2.21 -21.45
CA PRO A 47 5.09 -1.06 -22.16
C PRO A 47 4.75 0.26 -21.46
N PRO A 48 5.56 1.33 -21.69
CA PRO A 48 5.31 2.65 -21.11
C PRO A 48 3.91 3.20 -21.44
N CYS A 49 3.24 3.77 -20.43
CA CYS A 49 1.93 4.41 -20.67
C CYS A 49 2.02 5.61 -21.62
N VAL A 50 3.12 6.35 -21.58
CA VAL A 50 3.38 7.46 -22.51
C VAL A 50 3.33 7.01 -23.96
N ASP A 51 3.84 5.82 -24.28
CA ASP A 51 3.80 5.27 -25.64
C ASP A 51 2.35 5.04 -26.11
N ALA A 52 1.52 4.48 -25.25
CA ALA A 52 0.11 4.25 -25.56
C ALA A 52 -0.64 5.57 -25.78
N ILE A 53 -0.39 6.57 -24.91
CA ILE A 53 -0.99 7.90 -25.02
C ILE A 53 -0.58 8.55 -26.35
N ILE A 54 0.70 8.61 -26.68
CA ILE A 54 1.24 9.23 -27.88
C ILE A 54 0.74 8.51 -29.14
N LYS A 55 0.84 7.18 -29.19
CA LYS A 55 0.42 6.36 -30.34
C LYS A 55 -1.08 6.45 -30.60
N SER A 56 -1.89 6.68 -29.59
CA SER A 56 -3.34 6.82 -29.73
C SER A 56 -3.74 8.03 -30.58
N LYS A 57 -2.94 9.11 -30.58
CA LYS A 57 -3.23 10.40 -31.25
C LYS A 57 -4.59 11.01 -30.85
N MET A 58 -5.07 10.68 -29.67
CA MET A 58 -6.39 11.06 -29.17
C MET A 58 -6.37 12.32 -28.31
N PHE A 59 -5.22 12.60 -27.68
CA PHE A 59 -5.15 13.58 -26.59
C PHE A 59 -4.40 14.84 -27.03
N LYS A 60 -5.01 16.00 -26.80
CA LYS A 60 -4.35 17.31 -26.92
C LYS A 60 -3.70 17.74 -25.61
N LYS A 61 -4.21 17.25 -24.46
CA LYS A 61 -3.77 17.64 -23.13
C LYS A 61 -3.83 16.48 -22.16
N VAL A 62 -2.83 16.39 -21.27
CA VAL A 62 -2.78 15.45 -20.15
C VAL A 62 -2.68 16.24 -18.84
N ILE A 63 -3.65 16.05 -17.96
CA ILE A 63 -3.71 16.66 -16.63
C ILE A 63 -3.31 15.61 -15.60
N ILE A 64 -2.19 15.85 -14.93
CA ILE A 64 -1.54 14.94 -13.99
C ILE A 64 -1.72 15.48 -12.59
N ALA A 65 -2.37 14.72 -11.68
CA ALA A 65 -2.56 15.18 -10.33
C ALA A 65 -1.23 15.29 -9.54
N VAL A 66 -0.31 14.34 -9.74
CA VAL A 66 0.98 14.35 -9.06
C VAL A 66 2.07 13.64 -9.87
N ALA A 67 3.29 14.17 -9.85
CA ALA A 67 4.46 13.56 -10.47
C ALA A 67 4.86 12.26 -9.76
N ASP A 68 5.47 11.31 -10.49
CA ASP A 68 5.91 10.04 -9.92
C ASP A 68 7.20 10.23 -9.09
N PRO A 69 7.21 9.90 -7.78
CA PRO A 69 8.41 9.96 -6.95
C PRO A 69 9.42 8.84 -7.26
N ASN A 70 9.02 7.84 -8.03
CA ASN A 70 9.88 6.74 -8.43
C ASN A 70 10.77 7.16 -9.60
N LYS A 71 12.04 7.43 -9.33
CA LYS A 71 13.04 7.85 -10.35
C LYS A 71 13.15 6.90 -11.55
N LYS A 72 12.76 5.63 -11.42
CA LYS A 72 12.76 4.67 -12.52
C LYS A 72 11.54 4.83 -13.45
N ALA A 73 10.44 5.33 -12.92
CA ALA A 73 9.17 5.42 -13.64
C ALA A 73 8.90 6.83 -14.17
N MET A 74 9.48 7.86 -13.55
CA MET A 74 9.32 9.27 -13.94
C MET A 74 9.83 9.55 -15.37
N GLY A 75 9.48 10.70 -15.90
CA GLY A 75 9.89 11.18 -17.23
C GLY A 75 8.74 11.23 -18.23
N GLY A 76 7.56 10.77 -17.82
CA GLY A 76 6.36 10.80 -18.68
C GLY A 76 5.95 12.21 -19.08
N ILE A 77 6.08 13.19 -18.19
CA ILE A 77 5.82 14.60 -18.45
C ILE A 77 6.67 15.11 -19.62
N ASP A 78 7.97 14.82 -19.60
CA ASP A 78 8.90 15.29 -20.62
C ASP A 78 8.65 14.61 -21.98
N GLU A 79 8.37 13.31 -21.99
CA GLU A 79 8.06 12.56 -23.22
C GLU A 79 6.73 13.04 -23.86
N LEU A 80 5.70 13.31 -23.06
CA LEU A 80 4.44 13.87 -23.56
C LEU A 80 4.65 15.27 -24.16
N LYS A 81 5.41 16.14 -23.51
CA LYS A 81 5.76 17.48 -24.03
C LYS A 81 6.55 17.41 -25.32
N LYS A 82 7.53 16.50 -25.43
CA LYS A 82 8.29 16.27 -26.69
C LYS A 82 7.38 15.82 -27.83
N ALA A 83 6.31 15.12 -27.54
CA ALA A 83 5.30 14.70 -28.50
C ALA A 83 4.25 15.80 -28.83
N ASN A 84 4.48 17.05 -28.38
CA ASN A 84 3.55 18.19 -28.56
C ASN A 84 2.18 17.99 -27.90
N ILE A 85 2.12 17.23 -26.80
CA ILE A 85 0.92 17.11 -25.96
C ILE A 85 1.06 18.12 -24.83
N GLU A 86 0.04 18.95 -24.61
CA GLU A 86 0.01 19.89 -23.49
C GLU A 86 -0.04 19.12 -22.16
N VAL A 87 0.77 19.50 -21.17
CA VAL A 87 0.80 18.84 -19.86
C VAL A 87 0.65 19.85 -18.74
N GLU A 88 -0.35 19.64 -17.90
CA GLU A 88 -0.50 20.29 -16.59
C GLU A 88 -0.23 19.27 -15.48
N CYS A 89 0.46 19.69 -14.42
CA CYS A 89 0.77 18.81 -13.29
C CYS A 89 0.64 19.56 -11.96
N GLY A 90 0.06 18.90 -10.96
CA GLY A 90 -0.06 19.40 -9.58
C GLY A 90 -1.47 19.79 -9.16
N ASP A 91 -2.43 19.78 -10.06
CA ASP A 91 -3.84 19.92 -9.69
C ASP A 91 -4.31 18.68 -8.90
N SER A 92 -4.95 18.93 -7.75
CA SER A 92 -5.40 17.86 -6.83
C SER A 92 -4.28 16.97 -6.25
N GLN A 93 -3.05 17.51 -6.12
CA GLN A 93 -1.89 16.77 -5.61
C GLN A 93 -2.11 16.20 -4.21
N ILE A 94 -2.76 16.96 -3.32
CA ILE A 94 -3.00 16.53 -1.93
C ILE A 94 -3.91 15.32 -1.89
N GLU A 95 -5.00 15.34 -2.66
CA GLU A 95 -5.97 14.25 -2.76
C GLU A 95 -5.35 13.01 -3.39
N ALA A 96 -4.60 13.16 -4.47
CA ALA A 96 -3.89 12.07 -5.14
C ALA A 96 -2.86 11.40 -4.21
N LYS A 97 -2.12 12.17 -3.43
CA LYS A 97 -1.20 11.64 -2.41
C LYS A 97 -1.92 10.91 -1.29
N LYS A 98 -3.10 11.37 -0.85
CA LYS A 98 -3.92 10.67 0.16
C LYS A 98 -4.40 9.30 -0.33
N ILE A 99 -4.84 9.19 -1.58
CA ILE A 99 -5.27 7.90 -2.15
C ILE A 99 -4.10 6.91 -2.21
N ASN A 100 -2.89 7.37 -2.48
CA ASN A 100 -1.70 6.56 -2.69
C ASN A 100 -0.66 6.68 -1.55
N GLN A 101 -1.09 6.91 -0.30
CA GLN A 101 -0.19 7.16 0.85
C GLN A 101 0.91 6.10 1.02
N ARG A 102 0.60 4.82 0.79
CA ARG A 102 1.56 3.71 0.91
C ARG A 102 2.69 3.88 -0.09
N PHE A 103 2.34 4.10 -1.36
CA PHE A 103 3.28 4.32 -2.45
C PHE A 103 4.19 5.53 -2.20
N PHE A 104 3.62 6.71 -1.88
CA PHE A 104 4.40 7.92 -1.61
C PHE A 104 5.28 7.77 -0.37
N THR A 105 4.78 7.14 0.70
CA THR A 105 5.60 6.89 1.90
C THR A 105 6.82 6.03 1.55
N PHE A 106 6.65 4.98 0.75
CA PHE A 106 7.76 4.12 0.35
C PHE A 106 8.80 4.86 -0.49
N PHE A 107 8.37 5.56 -1.55
CA PHE A 107 9.31 6.21 -2.45
C PHE A 107 9.92 7.51 -1.92
N GLU A 108 9.13 8.35 -1.22
CA GLU A 108 9.62 9.63 -0.68
C GLU A 108 10.36 9.47 0.66
N LYS A 109 9.83 8.63 1.57
CA LYS A 109 10.36 8.49 2.93
C LYS A 109 11.27 7.27 3.12
N LYS A 110 11.42 6.43 2.10
CA LYS A 110 12.25 5.22 2.12
C LYS A 110 11.95 4.31 3.32
N ARG A 111 10.67 4.16 3.64
CA ARG A 111 10.19 3.29 4.71
C ARG A 111 8.78 2.77 4.39
N PRO A 112 8.35 1.67 5.04
CA PRO A 112 6.97 1.19 4.89
C PRO A 112 5.94 2.21 5.40
N TYR A 113 4.73 2.11 4.88
CA TYR A 113 3.56 2.76 5.46
C TYR A 113 3.08 1.96 6.66
N ILE A 114 3.11 2.55 7.84
CA ILE A 114 2.80 1.87 9.11
C ILE A 114 1.38 2.22 9.54
N ILE A 115 0.57 1.19 9.79
CA ILE A 115 -0.77 1.30 10.37
C ILE A 115 -0.68 0.82 11.82
N LEU A 116 -0.89 1.72 12.77
CA LEU A 116 -1.00 1.36 14.18
C LEU A 116 -2.44 0.97 14.49
N LYS A 117 -2.67 -0.32 14.86
CA LYS A 117 -3.97 -0.83 15.29
C LYS A 117 -3.96 -1.13 16.78
N TYR A 118 -4.89 -0.57 17.49
CA TYR A 118 -5.18 -0.93 18.89
C TYR A 118 -6.68 -0.88 19.15
N ALA A 119 -7.13 -1.63 20.16
CA ALA A 119 -8.48 -1.51 20.71
C ALA A 119 -8.37 -0.96 22.11
N ARG A 120 -9.24 -0.05 22.49
CA ARG A 120 -9.31 0.52 23.84
C ARG A 120 -10.76 0.73 24.25
N THR A 121 -11.01 0.69 25.55
CA THR A 121 -12.26 1.11 26.15
C THR A 121 -12.42 2.63 26.05
N GLN A 122 -13.62 3.14 26.34
CA GLN A 122 -13.87 4.59 26.30
C GLN A 122 -13.01 5.36 27.30
N ASP A 123 -12.70 4.76 28.45
CA ASP A 123 -11.84 5.29 29.49
C ASP A 123 -10.33 5.03 29.24
N GLY A 124 -9.98 4.42 28.10
CA GLY A 124 -8.61 4.35 27.60
C GLY A 124 -7.84 3.08 27.88
N PHE A 125 -8.44 2.07 28.52
CA PHE A 125 -7.77 0.80 28.83
C PHE A 125 -7.75 -0.15 27.62
N ILE A 126 -6.66 -0.92 27.47
CA ILE A 126 -6.46 -1.92 26.42
C ILE A 126 -6.66 -3.35 26.89
N ALA A 127 -6.74 -3.56 28.21
CA ALA A 127 -6.98 -4.85 28.86
C ALA A 127 -7.46 -4.61 30.29
N HIS A 128 -8.02 -5.64 30.92
CA HIS A 128 -8.25 -5.69 32.36
C HIS A 128 -6.95 -5.88 33.15
N SER A 129 -6.99 -5.73 34.47
CA SER A 129 -5.83 -5.89 35.35
C SER A 129 -5.23 -7.31 35.31
N ASP A 130 -6.03 -8.33 34.99
CA ASP A 130 -5.61 -9.71 34.78
C ASP A 130 -5.04 -9.99 33.38
N GLY A 131 -4.98 -8.96 32.51
CA GLY A 131 -4.51 -9.06 31.13
C GLY A 131 -5.55 -9.53 30.12
N SER A 132 -6.77 -9.86 30.52
CA SER A 132 -7.84 -10.23 29.60
C SER A 132 -8.31 -9.00 28.81
N SER A 133 -8.61 -9.18 27.51
CA SER A 133 -8.99 -8.07 26.59
C SER A 133 -10.14 -8.41 25.64
N LYS A 134 -10.73 -9.59 25.78
CA LYS A 134 -11.79 -10.06 24.86
C LYS A 134 -13.16 -9.79 25.46
N TRP A 135 -14.08 -9.04 24.83
CA TRP A 135 -13.89 -8.28 23.59
C TRP A 135 -14.12 -6.80 23.91
N ILE A 136 -13.18 -5.94 23.56
CA ILE A 136 -13.30 -4.48 23.76
C ILE A 136 -14.14 -3.85 22.64
N THR A 137 -14.06 -4.43 21.44
CA THR A 137 -14.76 -3.92 20.25
C THR A 137 -15.78 -4.95 19.72
N GLU A 138 -16.83 -4.45 19.09
CA GLU A 138 -17.87 -5.26 18.48
C GLU A 138 -17.41 -5.98 17.20
N GLU A 139 -18.26 -6.86 16.68
CA GLU A 139 -17.93 -7.73 15.56
C GLU A 139 -17.59 -6.96 14.27
N ASP A 140 -18.36 -5.92 13.96
CA ASP A 140 -18.13 -5.09 12.77
C ASP A 140 -16.75 -4.42 12.79
N ALA A 141 -16.33 -3.89 13.94
CA ALA A 141 -14.99 -3.32 14.09
C ALA A 141 -13.90 -4.38 13.93
N ARG A 142 -14.13 -5.62 14.41
CA ARG A 142 -13.18 -6.72 14.18
C ARG A 142 -13.10 -7.13 12.72
N LYS A 143 -14.25 -7.17 12.02
CA LYS A 143 -14.31 -7.46 10.58
C LYS A 143 -13.53 -6.41 9.75
N ASP A 144 -13.69 -5.12 10.08
CA ASP A 144 -12.92 -4.04 9.46
C ASP A 144 -11.41 -4.21 9.67
N VAL A 145 -10.99 -4.63 10.87
CA VAL A 145 -9.58 -4.95 11.16
C VAL A 145 -9.08 -6.11 10.30
N HIS A 146 -9.89 -7.16 10.07
CA HIS A 146 -9.49 -8.27 9.21
C HIS A 146 -9.38 -7.83 7.74
N LEU A 147 -10.28 -6.96 7.27
CA LEU A 147 -10.21 -6.37 5.95
C LEU A 147 -8.96 -5.48 5.79
N THR A 148 -8.69 -4.60 6.76
CA THR A 148 -7.47 -3.78 6.78
C THR A 148 -6.21 -4.64 6.74
N ARG A 149 -6.19 -5.74 7.49
CA ARG A 149 -5.08 -6.69 7.55
C ARG A 149 -4.84 -7.39 6.21
N SER A 150 -5.90 -7.78 5.49
CA SER A 150 -5.79 -8.40 4.17
C SER A 150 -5.09 -7.51 3.12
N GLY A 151 -5.13 -6.20 3.32
CA GLY A 151 -4.44 -5.22 2.49
C GLY A 151 -3.02 -4.87 2.96
N CYS A 152 -2.46 -5.56 3.98
CA CYS A 152 -1.11 -5.33 4.47
C CYS A 152 -0.16 -6.43 4.01
N ASP A 153 1.12 -6.08 3.75
CA ASP A 153 2.17 -7.05 3.41
C ASP A 153 2.66 -7.80 4.65
N GLY A 154 2.68 -7.13 5.81
CA GLY A 154 3.11 -7.70 7.09
C GLY A 154 2.28 -7.24 8.27
N ILE A 155 2.23 -8.08 9.31
CA ILE A 155 1.67 -7.76 10.63
C ILE A 155 2.74 -7.97 11.69
N LEU A 156 3.06 -6.90 12.43
CA LEU A 156 4.05 -6.90 13.49
C LEU A 156 3.36 -6.94 14.86
N VAL A 157 3.74 -7.90 15.70
CA VAL A 157 3.22 -8.02 17.06
C VAL A 157 4.32 -8.35 18.07
N GLY A 158 4.14 -7.91 19.32
CA GLY A 158 5.00 -8.28 20.43
C GLY A 158 4.68 -9.69 20.95
N ARG A 159 5.68 -10.30 21.59
CA ARG A 159 5.57 -11.62 22.22
C ARG A 159 4.39 -11.72 23.20
N ASN A 160 4.21 -10.74 24.07
CA ASN A 160 3.16 -10.78 25.10
C ASN A 160 1.76 -10.93 24.48
N THR A 161 1.48 -10.21 23.39
CA THR A 161 0.22 -10.34 22.64
C THR A 161 0.04 -11.78 22.11
N ILE A 162 1.12 -12.38 21.61
CA ILE A 162 1.08 -13.77 21.11
C ILE A 162 0.79 -14.76 22.21
N GLU A 163 1.43 -14.62 23.36
CA GLU A 163 1.29 -15.55 24.50
C GLU A 163 -0.04 -15.41 25.22
N GLN A 164 -0.55 -14.19 25.38
CA GLN A 164 -1.82 -13.92 26.06
C GLN A 164 -3.03 -14.27 25.20
N ASP A 165 -3.04 -13.83 23.94
CA ASP A 165 -4.21 -13.92 23.08
C ASP A 165 -4.22 -15.15 22.18
N ASN A 166 -3.05 -15.78 21.95
CA ASN A 166 -2.85 -16.86 20.99
C ASN A 166 -3.57 -16.60 19.65
N PRO A 167 -3.33 -15.44 19.02
CA PRO A 167 -4.09 -15.01 17.83
C PRO A 167 -3.66 -15.76 16.58
N SER A 168 -4.58 -15.89 15.61
CA SER A 168 -4.27 -16.49 14.29
C SER A 168 -3.53 -15.53 13.38
N LEU A 169 -3.73 -14.22 13.54
CA LEU A 169 -3.14 -13.11 12.75
C LEU A 169 -3.39 -13.20 11.23
N ASP A 170 -4.41 -13.94 10.81
CA ASP A 170 -4.84 -14.04 9.42
C ASP A 170 -5.91 -13.00 9.06
N SER A 171 -6.29 -12.96 7.79
CA SER A 171 -7.34 -12.11 7.24
C SER A 171 -8.75 -12.67 7.43
N HIS A 172 -8.89 -13.85 8.04
CA HIS A 172 -10.16 -14.58 8.17
C HIS A 172 -10.88 -14.80 6.83
N GLY A 173 -10.13 -15.08 5.77
CA GLY A 173 -10.68 -15.32 4.43
C GLY A 173 -11.11 -14.06 3.67
N LEU A 174 -10.90 -12.85 4.21
CA LEU A 174 -11.26 -11.59 3.55
C LEU A 174 -10.21 -11.13 2.52
N GLY A 175 -9.18 -11.92 2.26
CA GLY A 175 -8.13 -11.67 1.27
C GLY A 175 -6.82 -12.36 1.63
N LYS A 176 -5.70 -11.81 1.13
CA LYS A 176 -4.36 -12.36 1.39
C LYS A 176 -3.99 -12.23 2.87
N ASP A 177 -3.39 -13.29 3.41
CA ASP A 177 -2.80 -13.23 4.75
C ASP A 177 -1.47 -12.45 4.72
N PRO A 178 -1.24 -11.53 5.68
CA PRO A 178 0.01 -10.81 5.79
C PRO A 178 1.13 -11.72 6.31
N ARG A 179 2.38 -11.39 6.02
CA ARG A 179 3.54 -12.00 6.66
C ARG A 179 3.55 -11.71 8.14
N ILE A 180 3.58 -12.74 8.99
CA ILE A 180 3.62 -12.56 10.45
C ILE A 180 5.05 -12.23 10.88
N VAL A 181 5.20 -11.15 11.64
CA VAL A 181 6.47 -10.69 12.22
C VAL A 181 6.30 -10.56 13.72
N ILE A 182 7.18 -11.18 14.49
CA ILE A 182 7.09 -11.22 15.94
C ILE A 182 8.35 -10.65 16.56
N LEU A 183 8.19 -9.70 17.48
CA LEU A 183 9.27 -9.21 18.34
C LEU A 183 9.27 -10.01 19.63
N SER A 184 10.35 -10.75 19.87
CA SER A 184 10.46 -11.60 21.07
C SER A 184 11.85 -11.53 21.67
N SER A 185 11.94 -11.48 22.99
CA SER A 185 13.20 -11.64 23.73
C SER A 185 13.50 -13.10 24.10
N LYS A 186 12.59 -14.04 23.81
CA LYS A 186 12.71 -15.46 24.12
C LYS A 186 12.16 -16.30 22.97
N LEU A 187 12.46 -17.59 22.97
CA LEU A 187 11.85 -18.55 22.04
C LEU A 187 10.34 -18.62 22.27
N LEU A 188 9.60 -18.75 21.19
CA LEU A 188 8.15 -18.95 21.21
C LEU A 188 7.83 -20.43 21.36
N SER A 189 6.74 -20.73 22.08
CA SER A 189 6.23 -22.10 22.16
C SER A 189 5.74 -22.59 20.81
N SER A 190 6.03 -23.85 20.46
CA SER A 190 5.53 -24.52 19.26
C SER A 190 4.03 -24.75 19.28
N SER A 191 3.39 -24.70 20.45
CA SER A 191 1.93 -24.85 20.61
C SER A 191 1.11 -23.66 20.14
N LEU A 192 1.73 -22.49 19.95
CA LEU A 192 1.05 -21.28 19.53
C LEU A 192 0.57 -21.36 18.08
N LYS A 193 -0.62 -20.81 17.77
CA LYS A 193 -1.21 -20.84 16.43
C LYS A 193 -0.28 -20.24 15.38
N VAL A 194 0.39 -19.14 15.72
CA VAL A 194 1.32 -18.47 14.81
C VAL A 194 2.56 -19.29 14.47
N SER A 195 3.02 -20.17 15.36
CA SER A 195 4.21 -21.00 15.15
C SER A 195 4.05 -21.95 13.95
N LYS A 196 2.82 -22.35 13.66
CA LYS A 196 2.48 -23.19 12.49
C LYS A 196 2.50 -22.44 11.15
N LYS A 197 2.55 -21.11 11.18
CA LYS A 197 2.49 -20.24 10.00
C LYS A 197 3.87 -19.69 9.59
N ASN A 198 4.95 -20.29 10.07
CA ASN A 198 6.34 -19.89 9.78
C ASN A 198 6.58 -18.38 9.93
N PRO A 199 6.38 -17.79 11.11
CA PRO A 199 6.56 -16.36 11.34
C PRO A 199 8.03 -15.97 11.26
N LEU A 200 8.29 -14.71 10.88
CA LEU A 200 9.60 -14.09 11.09
C LEU A 200 9.69 -13.66 12.56
N VAL A 201 10.65 -14.25 13.29
CA VAL A 201 10.85 -13.91 14.70
C VAL A 201 12.17 -13.15 14.85
N PHE A 202 12.06 -11.90 15.28
CA PHE A 202 13.21 -11.08 15.61
C PHE A 202 13.45 -11.12 17.12
N GLN A 203 14.59 -11.68 17.50
CA GLN A 203 15.00 -11.73 18.89
C GLN A 203 15.79 -10.47 19.24
N THR A 204 15.34 -9.74 20.25
CA THR A 204 16.08 -8.61 20.80
C THR A 204 17.16 -9.12 21.75
N LEU A 205 18.38 -9.22 21.27
CA LEU A 205 19.53 -9.69 22.08
C LEU A 205 20.04 -8.61 23.06
N ASN A 206 19.69 -7.34 22.83
CA ASN A 206 20.20 -6.24 23.63
C ASN A 206 19.09 -5.50 24.38
N LYS A 207 19.01 -5.72 25.68
CA LYS A 207 18.04 -5.07 26.58
C LYS A 207 18.27 -3.56 26.77
N LYS A 208 19.44 -3.02 26.38
CA LYS A 208 19.84 -1.64 26.70
C LYS A 208 19.37 -0.58 25.67
N ARG A 209 18.96 -0.99 24.46
CA ARG A 209 18.49 -0.05 23.42
C ARG A 209 17.40 -0.69 22.53
N PRO A 210 16.17 -0.86 23.01
CA PRO A 210 15.09 -1.51 22.25
C PRO A 210 14.70 -0.73 20.97
N GLU A 211 14.84 0.59 20.95
CA GLU A 211 14.54 1.46 19.83
C GLU A 211 15.42 1.19 18.60
N ASN A 212 16.72 0.89 18.81
CA ASN A 212 17.63 0.56 17.73
C ASN A 212 17.31 -0.80 17.07
N ASN A 213 16.80 -1.75 17.87
CA ASN A 213 16.44 -3.07 17.39
C ASN A 213 15.21 -3.02 16.48
N ILE A 214 14.23 -2.17 16.79
CA ILE A 214 13.04 -1.99 15.94
C ILE A 214 13.41 -1.37 14.59
N LYS A 215 14.32 -0.39 14.56
CA LYS A 215 14.80 0.22 13.33
C LYS A 215 15.49 -0.80 12.43
N ILE A 216 16.42 -1.59 12.95
CA ILE A 216 17.12 -2.64 12.18
C ILE A 216 16.14 -3.66 11.61
N ILE A 217 15.10 -4.02 12.36
CA ILE A 217 14.06 -4.95 11.90
C ILE A 217 13.28 -4.37 10.72
N LEU A 218 12.87 -3.11 10.83
CA LEU A 218 12.13 -2.44 9.75
C LEU A 218 12.98 -2.26 8.50
N ASP A 219 14.26 -1.93 8.65
CA ASP A 219 15.21 -1.76 7.54
C ASP A 219 15.52 -3.07 6.80
N ASN A 220 15.36 -4.23 7.46
CA ASN A 220 15.60 -5.56 6.87
C ASN A 220 14.32 -6.26 6.33
N LEU A 221 13.15 -5.70 6.53
CA LEU A 221 11.88 -6.26 6.04
C LEU A 221 11.53 -5.80 4.62
N PHE A 222 12.21 -4.80 4.11
CA PHE A 222 11.98 -4.12 2.84
C PHE A 222 13.29 -3.84 2.11
#